data_5fc9864bde45b9c57c897e96b7244259
#
_entry.id   5fc9864bde45b9c57c897e96b7244259
#
_cell.length_a   1.000
_cell.length_b   1.000
_cell.length_c   1.000
_cell.angle_alpha   90.00
_cell.angle_beta   90.00
_cell.angle_gamma   90.00
#
_symmetry.space_group_name_H-M   'P 1'
#
loop_
_entity.id
_entity.type
_entity.pdbx_description
1 polymer ?
#
loop_
_entity_poly.entity_id
_entity_poly.type
_entity_poly.pdbx_seq_one_letter_code
_entity_poly.pdbx_strand_id
1 'polypeptide(L)'
;MNSSPFLRHVLTLVSGTVVAQAVVFIMTMVLARIFSTEDFGQFARYTSIVSIIVAVAALRYDMTIMLPKKEAWALACARLGMVCITAVSLAASLVALLLRPLVAARWGGEVAAWLPLIGVTTFLLSSVQLFQYWYNRQSDYRTISVNRVEQQVGQSLGQLVLGAAGMVGVGGLLLGQTIGQLWAFVNLGRKAKPLRRPLPPEAPSLRRVARRYRRMPLLNGTNAFVDAVRLNGINLLVGTYSVASLGQFNMAWRCLEAPLALVNAAVGQVFFHKLATLRPGQMRPLVRQVIKRVLLIGTAPFALIYVSAPWLFPLLFGSQWTESGDFARALTPWLFILLVTSPLSNLFVVTENQDWMLVFSVVYAAVPLAWLWLSPYSLLTTTYVLGAIMCVILVGMTVMADLAARGFDARPPRSEANEGEYEAAGERARGATAQGAADAPGGVGARDEEG
;
A
#
# COMPACT_ATOMS: atom_id res chain seq x y z
N MET A 1 18.06 -17.60 24.36
CA MET A 1 17.38 -17.76 23.08
C MET A 1 17.88 -16.65 22.15
N ASN A 2 18.87 -16.96 21.31
CA ASN A 2 19.41 -15.99 20.36
C ASN A 2 18.39 -15.81 19.22
N SER A 3 17.65 -14.71 19.25
CA SER A 3 16.78 -14.33 18.15
C SER A 3 17.63 -14.12 16.89
N SER A 4 17.30 -14.78 15.79
CA SER A 4 18.01 -14.62 14.52
C SER A 4 18.06 -13.13 14.14
N PRO A 5 19.13 -12.63 13.49
CA PRO A 5 19.23 -11.24 13.05
C PRO A 5 17.99 -10.76 12.28
N PHE A 6 17.40 -11.65 11.50
CA PHE A 6 16.14 -11.43 10.78
C PHE A 6 14.96 -11.09 11.72
N LEU A 7 14.76 -11.87 12.79
CA LEU A 7 13.69 -11.64 13.76
C LEU A 7 13.85 -10.28 14.46
N ARG A 8 15.07 -9.90 14.78
CA ARG A 8 15.39 -8.60 15.37
C ARG A 8 15.04 -7.44 14.41
N HIS A 9 15.35 -7.57 13.12
CA HIS A 9 15.01 -6.56 12.11
C HIS A 9 13.50 -6.44 11.91
N VAL A 10 12.78 -7.57 11.86
CA VAL A 10 11.31 -7.60 11.78
C VAL A 10 10.68 -6.94 12.99
N LEU A 11 11.14 -7.29 14.20
CA LEU A 11 10.64 -6.68 15.44
C LEU A 11 10.89 -5.16 15.49
N THR A 12 12.04 -4.70 15.03
CA THR A 12 12.34 -3.26 14.95
C THR A 12 11.41 -2.53 13.98
N LEU A 13 11.13 -3.13 12.83
CA LEU A 13 10.22 -2.53 11.85
C LEU A 13 8.77 -2.52 12.36
N VAL A 14 8.31 -3.60 12.96
CA VAL A 14 6.96 -3.73 13.54
C VAL A 14 6.80 -2.79 14.72
N SER A 15 7.75 -2.72 15.65
CA SER A 15 7.66 -1.81 16.80
C SER A 15 7.60 -0.34 16.40
N GLY A 16 8.39 0.08 15.41
CA GLY A 16 8.31 1.44 14.86
C GLY A 16 6.95 1.73 14.24
N THR A 17 6.35 0.76 13.57
CA THR A 17 5.00 0.91 12.99
C THR A 17 3.93 0.99 14.07
N VAL A 18 4.02 0.17 15.13
CA VAL A 18 3.07 0.20 16.27
C VAL A 18 3.12 1.56 16.97
N VAL A 19 4.31 2.06 17.28
CA VAL A 19 4.48 3.38 17.91
C VAL A 19 3.91 4.48 17.03
N ALA A 20 4.21 4.47 15.73
CA ALA A 20 3.67 5.45 14.80
C ALA A 20 2.12 5.41 14.76
N GLN A 21 1.51 4.23 14.74
CA GLN A 21 0.06 4.08 14.76
C GLN A 21 -0.56 4.54 16.08
N ALA A 22 0.06 4.26 17.22
CA ALA A 22 -0.40 4.75 18.51
C ALA A 22 -0.38 6.28 18.57
N VAL A 23 0.69 6.91 18.09
CA VAL A 23 0.78 8.38 18.00
C VAL A 23 -0.32 8.94 17.10
N VAL A 24 -0.52 8.35 15.91
CA VAL A 24 -1.59 8.78 14.99
C VAL A 24 -2.96 8.68 15.66
N PHE A 25 -3.24 7.59 16.36
CA PHE A 25 -4.53 7.38 17.02
C PHE A 25 -4.78 8.44 18.12
N ILE A 26 -3.82 8.64 19.02
CA ILE A 26 -3.92 9.66 20.08
C ILE A 26 -4.09 11.05 19.48
N MET A 27 -3.26 11.41 18.49
CA MET A 27 -3.35 12.71 17.83
C MET A 27 -4.67 12.89 17.08
N THR A 28 -5.20 11.83 16.50
CA THR A 28 -6.53 11.87 15.83
C THR A 28 -7.64 12.22 16.82
N MET A 29 -7.58 11.75 18.06
CA MET A 29 -8.56 12.14 19.09
C MET A 29 -8.53 13.64 19.39
N VAL A 30 -7.33 14.24 19.45
CA VAL A 30 -7.16 15.67 19.69
C VAL A 30 -7.63 16.47 18.46
N LEU A 31 -7.18 16.08 17.26
CA LEU A 31 -7.55 16.73 15.99
C LEU A 31 -9.05 16.67 15.72
N ALA A 32 -9.70 15.57 16.06
CA ALA A 32 -11.14 15.38 15.87
C ALA A 32 -11.99 16.35 16.75
N ARG A 33 -11.41 16.97 17.76
CA ARG A 33 -12.07 17.98 18.59
C ARG A 33 -11.81 19.42 18.09
N ILE A 34 -10.81 19.60 17.24
CA ILE A 34 -10.43 20.92 16.68
C ILE A 34 -11.06 21.10 15.30
N PHE A 35 -11.03 20.07 14.47
CA PHE A 35 -11.49 20.09 13.10
C PHE A 35 -12.87 19.45 12.97
N SER A 36 -13.68 19.97 12.05
CA SER A 36 -15.03 19.45 11.78
C SER A 36 -15.02 18.15 10.99
N THR A 37 -16.14 17.45 10.96
CA THR A 37 -16.33 16.27 10.11
C THR A 37 -16.21 16.60 8.63
N GLU A 38 -16.59 17.81 8.23
CA GLU A 38 -16.46 18.30 6.86
C GLU A 38 -14.99 18.52 6.48
N ASP A 39 -14.16 19.10 7.38
CA ASP A 39 -12.73 19.27 7.16
C ASP A 39 -12.03 17.93 6.93
N PHE A 40 -12.35 16.94 7.76
CA PHE A 40 -11.85 15.58 7.58
C PHE A 40 -12.37 14.93 6.29
N GLY A 41 -13.59 15.22 5.89
CA GLY A 41 -14.16 14.75 4.62
C GLY A 41 -13.44 15.35 3.41
N GLN A 42 -13.20 16.65 3.39
CA GLN A 42 -12.44 17.32 2.36
C GLN A 42 -10.99 16.83 2.33
N PHE A 43 -10.38 16.64 3.50
CA PHE A 43 -9.05 16.06 3.63
C PHE A 43 -8.99 14.62 3.09
N ALA A 44 -9.99 13.77 3.39
CA ALA A 44 -10.10 12.42 2.87
C ALA A 44 -10.27 12.41 1.34
N ARG A 45 -11.08 13.31 0.79
CA ARG A 45 -11.25 13.48 -0.67
C ARG A 45 -9.95 13.84 -1.34
N TYR A 46 -9.25 14.85 -0.83
CA TYR A 46 -7.95 15.29 -1.33
C TYR A 46 -6.90 14.17 -1.28
N THR A 47 -6.75 13.53 -0.12
CA THR A 47 -5.75 12.47 0.06
C THR A 47 -6.07 11.23 -0.77
N SER A 48 -7.33 10.94 -1.06
CA SER A 48 -7.72 9.85 -1.96
C SER A 48 -7.30 10.13 -3.41
N ILE A 49 -7.47 11.36 -3.89
CA ILE A 49 -6.98 11.75 -5.23
C ILE A 49 -5.45 11.64 -5.29
N VAL A 50 -4.75 12.20 -4.30
CA VAL A 50 -3.29 12.13 -4.23
C VAL A 50 -2.81 10.68 -4.19
N SER A 51 -3.46 9.79 -3.41
CA SER A 51 -3.07 8.38 -3.28
C SER A 51 -3.17 7.62 -4.60
N ILE A 52 -4.19 7.90 -5.42
CA ILE A 52 -4.31 7.32 -6.76
C ILE A 52 -3.14 7.75 -7.65
N ILE A 53 -2.75 9.02 -7.60
CA ILE A 53 -1.63 9.54 -8.40
C ILE A 53 -0.30 8.99 -7.90
N VAL A 54 -0.08 8.95 -6.59
CA VAL A 54 1.14 8.40 -5.94
C VAL A 54 1.36 6.94 -6.34
N ALA A 55 0.30 6.13 -6.46
CA ALA A 55 0.40 4.72 -6.83
C ALA A 55 1.12 4.50 -8.18
N VAL A 56 1.06 5.49 -9.08
CA VAL A 56 1.68 5.42 -10.41
C VAL A 56 2.78 6.46 -10.63
N ALA A 57 3.02 7.37 -9.68
CA ALA A 57 3.94 8.50 -9.87
C ALA A 57 5.37 8.08 -10.24
N ALA A 58 5.88 7.01 -9.63
CA ALA A 58 7.20 6.45 -9.95
C ALA A 58 7.16 5.50 -11.17
N LEU A 59 6.01 5.24 -11.80
CA LEU A 59 5.79 4.19 -12.80
C LEU A 59 6.38 2.83 -12.35
N ARG A 60 6.38 2.58 -11.03
CA ARG A 60 6.94 1.39 -10.36
C ARG A 60 8.46 1.19 -10.58
N TYR A 61 9.17 2.20 -11.09
CA TYR A 61 10.64 2.14 -11.15
C TYR A 61 11.30 2.23 -9.76
N ASP A 62 10.60 2.73 -8.75
CA ASP A 62 11.01 2.67 -7.34
C ASP A 62 11.26 1.24 -6.84
N MET A 63 10.40 0.29 -7.22
CA MET A 63 10.58 -1.13 -6.87
C MET A 63 11.77 -1.77 -7.61
N THR A 64 12.11 -1.28 -8.81
CA THR A 64 13.24 -1.82 -9.58
C THR A 64 14.59 -1.58 -8.93
N ILE A 65 14.69 -0.67 -7.96
CA ILE A 65 15.91 -0.39 -7.17
C ILE A 65 16.44 -1.67 -6.49
N MET A 66 15.53 -2.57 -6.12
CA MET A 66 15.85 -3.82 -5.43
C MET A 66 16.43 -4.91 -6.35
N LEU A 67 16.19 -4.84 -7.67
CA LEU A 67 16.48 -5.94 -8.61
C LEU A 67 17.95 -6.05 -9.04
N PRO A 68 18.66 -4.96 -9.39
CA PRO A 68 20.01 -5.04 -9.90
C PRO A 68 21.01 -5.44 -8.81
N LYS A 69 21.95 -6.36 -9.13
CA LYS A 69 23.08 -6.67 -8.23
C LYS A 69 24.06 -5.49 -8.14
N LYS A 70 24.34 -4.81 -9.28
CA LYS A 70 25.30 -3.68 -9.37
C LYS A 70 24.66 -2.39 -8.85
N GLU A 71 25.36 -1.67 -7.98
CA GLU A 71 24.89 -0.40 -7.38
C GLU A 71 24.65 0.68 -8.45
N ALA A 72 25.51 0.80 -9.46
CA ALA A 72 25.37 1.75 -10.55
C ALA A 72 24.01 1.61 -11.30
N TRP A 73 23.53 0.37 -11.48
CA TRP A 73 22.21 0.11 -12.05
C TRP A 73 21.08 0.51 -11.11
N ALA A 74 21.23 0.24 -9.80
CA ALA A 74 20.22 0.63 -8.80
C ALA A 74 20.11 2.17 -8.70
N LEU A 75 21.24 2.89 -8.76
CA LEU A 75 21.25 4.36 -8.82
C LEU A 75 20.56 4.89 -10.08
N ALA A 76 20.79 4.26 -11.23
CA ALA A 76 20.12 4.63 -12.49
C ALA A 76 18.59 4.35 -12.42
N CYS A 77 18.15 3.24 -11.77
CA CYS A 77 16.73 2.97 -11.51
C CYS A 77 16.12 4.06 -10.60
N ALA A 78 16.80 4.42 -9.50
CA ALA A 78 16.33 5.46 -8.59
C ALA A 78 16.23 6.82 -9.28
N ARG A 79 17.22 7.17 -10.12
CA ARG A 79 17.20 8.40 -10.91
C ARG A 79 16.04 8.42 -11.90
N LEU A 80 15.79 7.31 -12.60
CA LEU A 80 14.63 7.18 -13.50
C LEU A 80 13.31 7.33 -12.74
N GLY A 81 13.17 6.65 -11.59
CA GLY A 81 12.00 6.79 -10.72
C GLY A 81 11.77 8.23 -10.27
N MET A 82 12.84 8.95 -9.88
CA MET A 82 12.74 10.36 -9.49
C MET A 82 12.31 11.27 -10.65
N VAL A 83 12.83 11.03 -11.88
CA VAL A 83 12.40 11.76 -13.08
C VAL A 83 10.92 11.52 -13.35
N CYS A 84 10.44 10.26 -13.27
CA CYS A 84 9.02 9.94 -13.42
C CYS A 84 8.17 10.62 -12.36
N ILE A 85 8.57 10.57 -11.08
CA ILE A 85 7.88 11.25 -9.97
C ILE A 85 7.76 12.74 -10.27
N THR A 86 8.84 13.40 -10.65
CA THR A 86 8.83 14.83 -10.95
C THR A 86 7.90 15.14 -12.11
N ALA A 87 7.98 14.38 -13.21
CA ALA A 87 7.13 14.58 -14.38
C ALA A 87 5.65 14.39 -14.09
N VAL A 88 5.29 13.30 -13.38
CA VAL A 88 3.89 13.03 -12.99
C VAL A 88 3.38 14.06 -12.00
N SER A 89 4.19 14.50 -11.05
CA SER A 89 3.81 15.52 -10.06
C SER A 89 3.57 16.89 -10.73
N LEU A 90 4.40 17.27 -11.68
CA LEU A 90 4.21 18.50 -12.47
C LEU A 90 2.95 18.41 -13.34
N ALA A 91 2.74 17.27 -14.00
CA ALA A 91 1.53 17.02 -14.79
C ALA A 91 0.28 17.06 -13.90
N ALA A 92 0.33 16.47 -12.70
CA ALA A 92 -0.77 16.51 -11.74
C ALA A 92 -1.07 17.94 -11.27
N SER A 93 -0.06 18.77 -11.00
CA SER A 93 -0.25 20.19 -10.69
C SER A 93 -0.89 20.93 -11.85
N LEU A 94 -0.42 20.72 -13.06
CA LEU A 94 -0.96 21.38 -14.26
C LEU A 94 -2.43 21.00 -14.49
N VAL A 95 -2.75 19.69 -14.43
CA VAL A 95 -4.12 19.20 -14.57
C VAL A 95 -5.02 19.76 -13.46
N ALA A 96 -4.52 19.79 -12.22
CA ALA A 96 -5.25 20.35 -11.09
C ALA A 96 -5.56 21.84 -11.26
N LEU A 97 -4.60 22.62 -11.78
CA LEU A 97 -4.83 24.03 -12.12
C LEU A 97 -5.86 24.22 -13.23
N LEU A 98 -5.78 23.42 -14.30
CA LEU A 98 -6.74 23.48 -15.40
C LEU A 98 -8.16 23.10 -14.98
N LEU A 99 -8.28 22.09 -14.09
CA LEU A 99 -9.58 21.62 -13.58
C LEU A 99 -10.10 22.46 -12.40
N ARG A 100 -9.33 23.41 -11.89
CA ARG A 100 -9.72 24.25 -10.74
C ARG A 100 -11.09 24.89 -10.87
N PRO A 101 -11.48 25.55 -11.99
CA PRO A 101 -12.80 26.16 -12.11
C PRO A 101 -13.92 25.12 -12.10
N LEU A 102 -13.71 23.95 -12.71
CA LEU A 102 -14.68 22.86 -12.72
C LEU A 102 -14.90 22.28 -11.32
N VAL A 103 -13.81 22.09 -10.59
CA VAL A 103 -13.84 21.57 -9.19
C VAL A 103 -14.48 22.60 -8.27
N ALA A 104 -14.16 23.89 -8.43
CA ALA A 104 -14.79 24.97 -7.66
C ALA A 104 -16.31 25.01 -7.85
N ALA A 105 -16.78 24.83 -9.08
CA ALA A 105 -18.21 24.81 -9.38
C ALA A 105 -18.94 23.58 -8.80
N ARG A 106 -18.25 22.43 -8.70
CA ARG A 106 -18.90 21.17 -8.28
C ARG A 106 -18.68 20.80 -6.81
N TRP A 107 -17.53 21.12 -6.24
CA TRP A 107 -17.12 20.71 -4.89
C TRP A 107 -16.85 21.89 -3.95
N GLY A 108 -17.01 23.12 -4.41
CA GLY A 108 -16.78 24.34 -3.64
C GLY A 108 -15.38 24.93 -3.79
N GLY A 109 -15.28 26.23 -3.52
CA GLY A 109 -14.05 27.00 -3.70
C GLY A 109 -12.92 26.63 -2.75
N GLU A 110 -13.25 26.13 -1.56
CA GLU A 110 -12.26 25.77 -0.55
C GLU A 110 -11.36 24.61 -1.01
N VAL A 111 -11.94 23.51 -1.48
CA VAL A 111 -11.16 22.38 -2.06
C VAL A 111 -10.37 22.83 -3.28
N ALA A 112 -10.99 23.65 -4.14
CA ALA A 112 -10.33 24.15 -5.34
C ALA A 112 -9.11 25.03 -5.06
N ALA A 113 -9.06 25.71 -3.92
CA ALA A 113 -7.91 26.50 -3.50
C ALA A 113 -6.67 25.64 -3.22
N TRP A 114 -6.87 24.41 -2.74
CA TRP A 114 -5.78 23.48 -2.39
C TRP A 114 -5.36 22.53 -3.51
N LEU A 115 -6.04 22.52 -4.64
CA LEU A 115 -5.70 21.67 -5.78
C LEU A 115 -4.26 21.83 -6.28
N PRO A 116 -3.67 23.06 -6.34
CA PRO A 116 -2.29 23.21 -6.79
C PRO A 116 -1.27 22.45 -5.93
N LEU A 117 -1.61 22.19 -4.66
CA LEU A 117 -0.76 21.45 -3.73
C LEU A 117 -0.67 19.95 -4.07
N ILE A 118 -1.58 19.40 -4.92
CA ILE A 118 -1.61 17.97 -5.28
C ILE A 118 -0.26 17.50 -5.82
N GLY A 119 0.36 18.25 -6.72
CA GLY A 119 1.66 17.86 -7.27
C GLY A 119 2.77 17.89 -6.23
N VAL A 120 2.79 18.89 -5.34
CA VAL A 120 3.78 18.97 -4.26
C VAL A 120 3.62 17.77 -3.31
N THR A 121 2.39 17.49 -2.89
CA THR A 121 2.09 16.35 -2.01
C THR A 121 2.44 15.03 -2.67
N THR A 122 2.11 14.86 -3.97
CA THR A 122 2.47 13.69 -4.76
C THR A 122 3.99 13.52 -4.83
N PHE A 123 4.72 14.60 -5.14
CA PHE A 123 6.17 14.59 -5.22
C PHE A 123 6.81 14.16 -3.90
N LEU A 124 6.39 14.76 -2.78
CA LEU A 124 6.93 14.46 -1.46
C LEU A 124 6.68 13.00 -1.06
N LEU A 125 5.42 12.53 -1.16
CA LEU A 125 5.05 11.16 -0.80
C LEU A 125 5.78 10.12 -1.65
N SER A 126 5.76 10.29 -2.97
CA SER A 126 6.41 9.34 -3.89
C SER A 126 7.92 9.33 -3.74
N SER A 127 8.54 10.48 -3.47
CA SER A 127 9.99 10.57 -3.22
C SER A 127 10.38 9.90 -1.91
N VAL A 128 9.59 10.09 -0.83
CA VAL A 128 9.78 9.38 0.45
C VAL A 128 9.69 7.87 0.23
N GLN A 129 8.71 7.39 -0.56
CA GLN A 129 8.56 5.99 -0.90
C GLN A 129 9.77 5.46 -1.68
N LEU A 130 10.28 6.20 -2.66
CA LEU A 130 11.48 5.85 -3.41
C LEU A 130 12.72 5.75 -2.50
N PHE A 131 12.90 6.69 -1.56
CA PHE A 131 13.97 6.62 -0.58
C PHE A 131 13.82 5.41 0.34
N GLN A 132 12.60 5.04 0.75
CA GLN A 132 12.37 3.83 1.55
C GLN A 132 12.80 2.56 0.80
N TYR A 133 12.55 2.45 -0.53
CA TYR A 133 13.09 1.34 -1.34
C TYR A 133 14.61 1.34 -1.41
N TRP A 134 15.24 2.52 -1.46
CA TRP A 134 16.70 2.63 -1.43
C TRP A 134 17.28 2.11 -0.10
N TYR A 135 16.74 2.53 1.04
CA TYR A 135 17.16 2.05 2.36
C TYR A 135 16.82 0.57 2.58
N ASN A 136 15.71 0.10 2.04
CA ASN A 136 15.35 -1.32 2.07
C ASN A 136 16.39 -2.17 1.33
N ARG A 137 16.88 -1.70 0.18
CA ARG A 137 18.00 -2.34 -0.53
C ARG A 137 19.26 -2.45 0.34
N GLN A 138 19.52 -1.45 1.16
CA GLN A 138 20.66 -1.42 2.09
C GLN A 138 20.40 -2.17 3.40
N SER A 139 19.20 -2.75 3.56
CA SER A 139 18.74 -3.39 4.81
C SER A 139 18.76 -2.44 6.03
N ASP A 140 18.70 -1.12 5.78
CA ASP A 140 18.63 -0.11 6.83
C ASP A 140 17.17 0.16 7.26
N TYR A 141 16.59 -0.86 7.89
CA TYR A 141 15.21 -0.80 8.40
C TYR A 141 15.04 0.20 9.54
N ARG A 142 16.13 0.51 10.28
CA ARG A 142 16.10 1.49 11.36
C ARG A 142 15.81 2.89 10.83
N THR A 143 16.49 3.31 9.77
CA THR A 143 16.25 4.61 9.12
C THR A 143 14.82 4.70 8.59
N ILE A 144 14.29 3.63 7.99
CA ILE A 144 12.90 3.58 7.51
C ILE A 144 11.91 3.75 8.69
N SER A 145 12.10 2.99 9.78
CA SER A 145 11.19 3.02 10.93
C SER A 145 11.21 4.36 11.65
N VAL A 146 12.39 4.93 11.90
CA VAL A 146 12.54 6.25 12.52
C VAL A 146 11.87 7.33 11.65
N ASN A 147 12.12 7.30 10.34
CA ASN A 147 11.51 8.27 9.44
C ASN A 147 9.98 8.19 9.41
N ARG A 148 9.40 6.99 9.48
CA ARG A 148 7.93 6.82 9.58
C ARG A 148 7.37 7.47 10.83
N VAL A 149 8.03 7.29 11.97
CA VAL A 149 7.62 7.93 13.24
C VAL A 149 7.76 9.46 13.12
N GLU A 150 8.90 9.94 12.64
CA GLU A 150 9.16 11.37 12.45
C GLU A 150 8.13 12.03 11.52
N GLN A 151 7.78 11.34 10.40
CA GLN A 151 6.77 11.80 9.45
C GLN A 151 5.40 11.92 10.13
N GLN A 152 4.96 10.89 10.86
CA GLN A 152 3.66 10.88 11.52
C GLN A 152 3.58 11.90 12.65
N VAL A 153 4.62 12.00 13.46
CA VAL A 153 4.72 13.03 14.53
C VAL A 153 4.73 14.43 13.92
N GLY A 154 5.57 14.67 12.90
CA GLY A 154 5.64 15.96 12.23
C GLY A 154 4.32 16.38 11.58
N GLN A 155 3.61 15.44 10.93
CA GLN A 155 2.29 15.67 10.39
C GLN A 155 1.27 16.03 11.49
N SER A 156 1.19 15.22 12.54
CA SER A 156 0.20 15.40 13.60
C SER A 156 0.46 16.68 14.41
N LEU A 157 1.73 16.99 14.72
CA LEU A 157 2.11 18.23 15.37
C LEU A 157 1.84 19.44 14.47
N GLY A 158 2.16 19.36 13.18
CA GLY A 158 1.86 20.42 12.22
C GLY A 158 0.37 20.72 12.16
N GLN A 159 -0.48 19.69 12.07
CA GLN A 159 -1.92 19.84 12.09
C GLN A 159 -2.42 20.44 13.40
N LEU A 160 -1.89 19.98 14.54
CA LEU A 160 -2.26 20.49 15.86
C LEU A 160 -1.88 21.97 16.03
N VAL A 161 -0.65 22.35 15.69
CA VAL A 161 -0.15 23.73 15.80
C VAL A 161 -0.95 24.67 14.90
N LEU A 162 -1.20 24.28 13.65
CA LEU A 162 -1.98 25.09 12.71
C LEU A 162 -3.44 25.21 13.15
N GLY A 163 -4.06 24.12 13.62
CA GLY A 163 -5.42 24.16 14.17
C GLY A 163 -5.52 25.04 15.42
N ALA A 164 -4.58 24.93 16.35
CA ALA A 164 -4.52 25.77 17.55
C ALA A 164 -4.24 27.25 17.24
N ALA A 165 -3.51 27.54 16.15
CA ALA A 165 -3.27 28.89 15.65
C ALA A 165 -4.48 29.50 14.91
N GLY A 166 -5.63 28.82 14.88
CA GLY A 166 -6.86 29.31 14.27
C GLY A 166 -7.00 28.97 12.77
N MET A 167 -6.05 28.23 12.18
CA MET A 167 -6.19 27.72 10.81
C MET A 167 -7.07 26.46 10.81
N VAL A 168 -8.32 26.67 11.22
CA VAL A 168 -9.37 25.65 11.19
C VAL A 168 -9.87 25.52 9.74
N GLY A 169 -10.19 24.29 9.33
CA GLY A 169 -10.54 24.00 7.95
C GLY A 169 -9.55 23.00 7.31
N VAL A 170 -9.87 22.55 6.10
CA VAL A 170 -9.03 21.58 5.38
C VAL A 170 -7.58 22.04 5.20
N GLY A 171 -7.36 23.34 5.10
CA GLY A 171 -6.03 23.94 4.94
C GLY A 171 -5.06 23.59 6.08
N GLY A 172 -5.52 23.64 7.33
CA GLY A 172 -4.71 23.25 8.50
C GLY A 172 -4.29 21.79 8.45
N LEU A 173 -5.21 20.90 8.06
CA LEU A 173 -4.92 19.45 7.90
C LEU A 173 -3.93 19.19 6.75
N LEU A 174 -4.10 19.85 5.60
CA LEU A 174 -3.25 19.66 4.42
C LEU A 174 -1.84 20.21 4.61
N LEU A 175 -1.73 21.42 5.16
CA LEU A 175 -0.41 22.02 5.42
C LEU A 175 0.34 21.27 6.51
N GLY A 176 -0.34 20.89 7.60
CA GLY A 176 0.27 20.06 8.65
C GLY A 176 0.80 18.74 8.09
N GLN A 177 0.02 18.06 7.24
CA GLN A 177 0.48 16.86 6.53
C GLN A 177 1.70 17.16 5.65
N THR A 178 1.67 18.26 4.88
CA THR A 178 2.75 18.62 3.97
C THR A 178 4.04 18.93 4.74
N ILE A 179 3.96 19.56 5.92
CA ILE A 179 5.12 19.81 6.82
C ILE A 179 5.76 18.47 7.23
N GLY A 180 4.97 17.50 7.70
CA GLY A 180 5.50 16.17 8.08
C GLY A 180 6.13 15.43 6.91
N GLN A 181 5.53 15.51 5.72
CA GLN A 181 6.07 14.91 4.49
C GLN A 181 7.35 15.59 4.02
N LEU A 182 7.40 16.92 4.09
CA LEU A 182 8.61 17.70 3.76
C LEU A 182 9.76 17.36 4.70
N TRP A 183 9.49 17.26 6.00
CA TRP A 183 10.47 16.81 6.97
C TRP A 183 11.03 15.43 6.65
N ALA A 184 10.14 14.46 6.38
CA ALA A 184 10.52 13.10 6.00
C ALA A 184 11.37 13.08 4.72
N PHE A 185 10.97 13.83 3.69
CA PHE A 185 11.69 13.96 2.43
C PHE A 185 13.10 14.53 2.62
N VAL A 186 13.21 15.63 3.37
CA VAL A 186 14.50 16.29 3.63
C VAL A 186 15.41 15.38 4.45
N ASN A 187 14.88 14.73 5.49
CA ASN A 187 15.68 13.87 6.37
C ASN A 187 16.22 12.64 5.64
N LEU A 188 15.37 11.91 4.90
CA LEU A 188 15.81 10.77 4.09
C LEU A 188 16.73 11.20 2.96
N GLY A 189 16.39 12.28 2.25
CA GLY A 189 17.19 12.80 1.15
C GLY A 189 18.58 13.28 1.58
N ARG A 190 18.72 13.86 2.77
CA ARG A 190 20.04 14.27 3.31
C ARG A 190 20.92 13.07 3.60
N LYS A 191 20.35 11.99 4.13
CA LYS A 191 21.08 10.76 4.44
C LYS A 191 21.41 9.95 3.18
N ALA A 192 20.58 10.01 2.12
CA ALA A 192 20.75 9.29 0.85
C ALA A 192 21.80 9.96 -0.07
N LYS A 193 23.02 10.16 0.44
CA LYS A 193 24.12 10.81 -0.29
C LYS A 193 24.38 10.22 -1.68
N PRO A 194 24.36 8.88 -1.92
CA PRO A 194 24.60 8.31 -3.25
C PRO A 194 23.58 8.76 -4.30
N LEU A 195 22.31 8.95 -3.92
CA LEU A 195 21.25 9.38 -4.83
C LEU A 195 21.39 10.84 -5.28
N ARG A 196 22.14 11.66 -4.54
CA ARG A 196 22.38 13.08 -4.83
C ARG A 196 23.58 13.31 -5.73
N ARG A 197 24.49 12.32 -5.80
CA ARG A 197 25.71 12.42 -6.63
C ARG A 197 25.37 12.18 -8.10
N PRO A 198 26.17 12.70 -9.05
CA PRO A 198 26.08 12.31 -10.45
C PRO A 198 26.14 10.78 -10.59
N LEU A 199 25.49 10.24 -11.61
CA LEU A 199 25.59 8.82 -11.91
C LEU A 199 27.05 8.47 -12.25
N PRO A 200 27.56 7.34 -11.70
CA PRO A 200 28.90 6.88 -12.05
C PRO A 200 29.00 6.58 -13.56
N PRO A 201 30.20 6.70 -14.18
CA PRO A 201 30.38 6.45 -15.61
C PRO A 201 29.90 5.07 -16.09
N GLU A 202 29.97 4.09 -15.21
CA GLU A 202 29.54 2.71 -15.46
C GLU A 202 28.00 2.54 -15.42
N ALA A 203 27.26 3.56 -14.99
CA ALA A 203 25.81 3.48 -14.88
C ALA A 203 25.17 3.45 -16.28
N PRO A 204 24.13 2.61 -16.46
CA PRO A 204 23.41 2.58 -17.73
C PRO A 204 22.64 3.88 -17.95
N SER A 205 22.44 4.25 -19.20
CA SER A 205 21.56 5.37 -19.55
C SER A 205 20.13 5.10 -19.07
N LEU A 206 19.40 6.15 -18.68
CA LEU A 206 18.02 6.04 -18.22
C LEU A 206 17.11 5.35 -19.25
N ARG A 207 17.36 5.60 -20.55
CA ARG A 207 16.64 4.94 -21.65
C ARG A 207 16.88 3.41 -21.66
N ARG A 208 18.10 2.96 -21.35
CA ARG A 208 18.43 1.52 -21.25
C ARG A 208 17.72 0.89 -20.05
N VAL A 209 17.67 1.58 -18.91
CA VAL A 209 16.92 1.14 -17.72
C VAL A 209 15.42 1.04 -18.03
N ALA A 210 14.83 2.08 -18.62
CA ALA A 210 13.41 2.10 -18.99
C ALA A 210 13.05 0.94 -19.94
N ARG A 211 13.90 0.67 -20.96
CA ARG A 211 13.67 -0.44 -21.90
C ARG A 211 13.79 -1.81 -21.22
N ARG A 212 14.77 -1.99 -20.34
CA ARG A 212 14.99 -3.25 -19.62
C ARG A 212 13.81 -3.58 -18.70
N TYR A 213 13.31 -2.59 -17.97
CA TYR A 213 12.24 -2.78 -16.97
C TYR A 213 10.87 -2.28 -17.46
N ARG A 214 10.63 -2.23 -18.77
CA ARG A 214 9.37 -1.74 -19.38
C ARG A 214 8.11 -2.48 -18.91
N ARG A 215 8.26 -3.71 -18.42
CA ARG A 215 7.14 -4.49 -17.86
C ARG A 215 6.67 -3.96 -16.50
N MET A 216 7.49 -3.21 -15.78
CA MET A 216 7.11 -2.65 -14.47
C MET A 216 5.98 -1.62 -14.58
N PRO A 217 6.08 -0.55 -15.40
CA PRO A 217 4.94 0.36 -15.56
C PRO A 217 3.71 -0.33 -16.17
N LEU A 218 3.90 -1.23 -17.14
CA LEU A 218 2.80 -1.86 -17.86
C LEU A 218 2.01 -2.88 -17.04
N LEU A 219 2.66 -3.70 -16.23
CA LEU A 219 2.01 -4.74 -15.45
C LEU A 219 1.80 -4.32 -13.99
N ASN A 220 2.90 -4.02 -13.28
CA ASN A 220 2.82 -3.64 -11.87
C ASN A 220 2.22 -2.25 -11.67
N GLY A 221 2.46 -1.31 -12.62
CA GLY A 221 1.86 0.03 -12.59
C GLY A 221 0.36 -0.04 -12.76
N THR A 222 -0.13 -0.80 -13.73
CA THR A 222 -1.57 -0.99 -13.96
C THR A 222 -2.25 -1.65 -12.77
N ASN A 223 -1.66 -2.71 -12.20
CA ASN A 223 -2.19 -3.36 -11.00
C ASN A 223 -2.27 -2.39 -9.81
N ALA A 224 -1.21 -1.61 -9.60
CA ALA A 224 -1.19 -0.62 -8.52
C ALA A 224 -2.23 0.49 -8.72
N PHE A 225 -2.45 0.92 -9.97
CA PHE A 225 -3.48 1.89 -10.29
C PHE A 225 -4.88 1.34 -10.00
N VAL A 226 -5.18 0.12 -10.45
CA VAL A 226 -6.47 -0.54 -10.19
C VAL A 226 -6.72 -0.68 -8.68
N ASP A 227 -5.71 -1.11 -7.91
CA ASP A 227 -5.82 -1.21 -6.46
C ASP A 227 -6.01 0.16 -5.79
N ALA A 228 -5.30 1.18 -6.25
CA ALA A 228 -5.45 2.53 -5.72
C ALA A 228 -6.84 3.11 -6.03
N VAL A 229 -7.36 2.89 -7.26
CA VAL A 229 -8.72 3.30 -7.64
C VAL A 229 -9.75 2.53 -6.80
N ARG A 230 -9.57 1.23 -6.55
CA ARG A 230 -10.45 0.46 -5.70
C ARG A 230 -10.52 1.04 -4.27
N LEU A 231 -9.37 1.22 -3.63
CA LEU A 231 -9.29 1.67 -2.24
C LEU A 231 -9.78 3.11 -2.07
N ASN A 232 -9.33 4.00 -2.95
CA ASN A 232 -9.63 5.43 -2.82
C ASN A 232 -10.92 5.81 -3.55
N GLY A 233 -11.35 5.03 -4.53
CA GLY A 233 -12.63 5.20 -5.22
C GLY A 233 -13.82 5.05 -4.29
N ILE A 234 -13.76 4.14 -3.30
CA ILE A 234 -14.76 4.04 -2.24
C ILE A 234 -14.91 5.39 -1.52
N ASN A 235 -13.82 6.00 -1.07
CA ASN A 235 -13.84 7.32 -0.43
C ASN A 235 -14.44 8.40 -1.35
N LEU A 236 -14.04 8.43 -2.62
CA LEU A 236 -14.53 9.41 -3.57
C LEU A 236 -16.03 9.26 -3.83
N LEU A 237 -16.54 8.03 -3.93
CA LEU A 237 -17.96 7.74 -4.11
C LEU A 237 -18.77 8.05 -2.84
N VAL A 238 -18.27 7.69 -1.65
CA VAL A 238 -18.87 8.10 -0.37
C VAL A 238 -18.98 9.63 -0.30
N GLY A 239 -17.95 10.34 -0.75
CA GLY A 239 -17.94 11.80 -0.82
C GLY A 239 -18.98 12.42 -1.78
N THR A 240 -19.59 11.64 -2.68
CA THR A 240 -20.70 12.15 -3.53
C THR A 240 -22.03 12.27 -2.77
N TYR A 241 -22.20 11.50 -1.68
CA TYR A 241 -23.37 11.61 -0.81
C TYR A 241 -23.31 12.86 0.07
N SER A 242 -22.23 13.02 0.82
CA SER A 242 -21.97 14.19 1.66
C SER A 242 -20.48 14.24 2.03
N VAL A 243 -19.93 15.44 2.13
CA VAL A 243 -18.53 15.63 2.56
C VAL A 243 -18.37 15.30 4.04
N ALA A 244 -19.31 15.74 4.88
CA ALA A 244 -19.30 15.42 6.31
C ALA A 244 -19.39 13.91 6.54
N SER A 245 -20.28 13.20 5.84
CA SER A 245 -20.40 11.75 5.92
C SER A 245 -19.14 11.03 5.40
N LEU A 246 -18.42 11.59 4.42
CA LEU A 246 -17.10 11.07 4.05
C LEU A 246 -16.10 11.19 5.20
N GLY A 247 -16.11 12.31 5.93
CA GLY A 247 -15.28 12.50 7.13
C GLY A 247 -15.59 11.43 8.19
N GLN A 248 -16.89 11.23 8.47
CA GLN A 248 -17.39 10.21 9.40
C GLN A 248 -16.96 8.79 8.99
N PHE A 249 -17.19 8.42 7.73
CA PHE A 249 -16.80 7.14 7.15
C PHE A 249 -15.28 6.92 7.21
N ASN A 250 -14.51 7.93 6.81
CA ASN A 250 -13.04 7.83 6.80
C ASN A 250 -12.46 7.72 8.21
N MET A 251 -13.05 8.42 9.20
CA MET A 251 -12.67 8.27 10.61
C MET A 251 -12.89 6.84 11.09
N ALA A 252 -14.06 6.28 10.82
CA ALA A 252 -14.38 4.88 11.16
C ALA A 252 -13.40 3.91 10.50
N TRP A 253 -13.16 4.07 9.20
CA TRP A 253 -12.23 3.23 8.43
C TRP A 253 -10.82 3.25 9.01
N ARG A 254 -10.25 4.44 9.21
CA ARG A 254 -8.88 4.61 9.73
C ARG A 254 -8.68 4.01 11.11
N CYS A 255 -9.67 4.18 11.99
CA CYS A 255 -9.61 3.61 13.34
C CYS A 255 -9.63 2.08 13.35
N LEU A 256 -10.37 1.48 12.42
CA LEU A 256 -10.48 0.02 12.31
C LEU A 256 -9.33 -0.61 11.53
N GLU A 257 -8.86 0.06 10.48
CA GLU A 257 -7.79 -0.46 9.60
C GLU A 257 -6.43 -0.50 10.30
N ALA A 258 -6.12 0.47 11.16
CA ALA A 258 -4.82 0.54 11.82
C ALA A 258 -4.46 -0.72 12.63
N PRO A 259 -5.28 -1.20 13.59
CA PRO A 259 -5.00 -2.45 14.31
C PRO A 259 -5.04 -3.67 13.37
N LEU A 260 -5.94 -3.67 12.37
CA LEU A 260 -6.03 -4.74 11.37
C LEU A 260 -4.73 -4.93 10.59
N ALA A 261 -4.12 -3.83 10.13
CA ALA A 261 -2.87 -3.87 9.37
C ALA A 261 -1.71 -4.47 10.18
N LEU A 262 -1.64 -4.17 11.49
CA LEU A 262 -0.62 -4.73 12.38
C LEU A 262 -0.77 -6.24 12.54
N VAL A 263 -2.00 -6.71 12.78
CA VAL A 263 -2.28 -8.15 12.92
C VAL A 263 -2.01 -8.88 11.62
N ASN A 264 -2.45 -8.32 10.48
CA ASN A 264 -2.23 -8.89 9.16
C ASN A 264 -0.74 -9.02 8.82
N ALA A 265 0.07 -8.00 9.13
CA ALA A 265 1.52 -8.07 8.90
C ALA A 265 2.17 -9.20 9.71
N ALA A 266 1.82 -9.34 10.98
CA ALA A 266 2.37 -10.38 11.85
C ALA A 266 1.94 -11.79 11.42
N VAL A 267 0.64 -11.99 11.17
CA VAL A 267 0.09 -13.30 10.75
C VAL A 267 0.58 -13.68 9.36
N GLY A 268 0.58 -12.72 8.43
CA GLY A 268 0.98 -12.94 7.03
C GLY A 268 2.41 -13.44 6.90
N GLN A 269 3.35 -12.88 7.66
CA GLN A 269 4.77 -13.30 7.62
C GLN A 269 4.96 -14.74 8.14
N VAL A 270 4.33 -15.07 9.27
CA VAL A 270 4.43 -16.42 9.86
C VAL A 270 3.76 -17.46 8.97
N PHE A 271 2.61 -17.11 8.40
CA PHE A 271 1.85 -18.00 7.53
C PHE A 271 2.59 -18.24 6.20
N PHE A 272 3.11 -17.19 5.56
CA PHE A 272 3.86 -17.33 4.30
C PHE A 272 5.10 -18.21 4.44
N HIS A 273 5.87 -18.03 5.53
CA HIS A 273 7.03 -18.88 5.80
C HIS A 273 6.64 -20.35 5.95
N LYS A 274 5.54 -20.64 6.65
CA LYS A 274 5.04 -22.01 6.80
C LYS A 274 4.55 -22.58 5.47
N LEU A 275 3.81 -21.80 4.67
CA LEU A 275 3.30 -22.24 3.36
C LEU A 275 4.43 -22.69 2.42
N ALA A 276 5.56 -21.97 2.42
CA ALA A 276 6.70 -22.26 1.54
C ALA A 276 7.43 -23.58 1.87
N THR A 277 7.23 -24.12 3.09
CA THR A 277 7.91 -25.32 3.58
C THR A 277 7.03 -26.57 3.65
N LEU A 278 5.75 -26.44 3.24
CA LEU A 278 4.79 -27.55 3.34
C LEU A 278 4.96 -28.60 2.25
N ARG A 279 4.70 -29.85 2.63
CA ARG A 279 4.56 -30.98 1.70
C ARG A 279 3.10 -31.19 1.31
N PRO A 280 2.82 -31.82 0.14
CA PRO A 280 1.47 -32.25 -0.22
C PRO A 280 0.83 -33.06 0.94
N GLY A 281 -0.45 -32.84 1.19
CA GLY A 281 -1.21 -33.42 2.32
C GLY A 281 -1.26 -32.56 3.58
N GLN A 282 -0.47 -31.50 3.69
CA GLN A 282 -0.39 -30.65 4.87
C GLN A 282 -1.01 -29.27 4.68
N MET A 283 -1.26 -28.85 3.44
CA MET A 283 -1.70 -27.50 3.10
C MET A 283 -3.12 -27.21 3.63
N ARG A 284 -4.06 -28.06 3.29
CA ARG A 284 -5.47 -27.91 3.69
C ARG A 284 -5.68 -27.90 5.20
N PRO A 285 -5.10 -28.85 5.98
CA PRO A 285 -5.16 -28.80 7.45
C PRO A 285 -4.62 -27.49 8.01
N LEU A 286 -3.50 -26.97 7.52
CA LEU A 286 -2.92 -25.70 7.97
C LEU A 286 -3.86 -24.53 7.66
N VAL A 287 -4.37 -24.41 6.44
CA VAL A 287 -5.31 -23.35 6.02
C VAL A 287 -6.53 -23.35 6.96
N ARG A 288 -7.17 -24.50 7.18
CA ARG A 288 -8.32 -24.61 8.08
C ARG A 288 -7.99 -24.26 9.53
N GLN A 289 -6.81 -24.68 10.00
CA GLN A 289 -6.34 -24.35 11.35
C GLN A 289 -6.14 -22.85 11.53
N VAL A 290 -5.55 -22.16 10.52
CA VAL A 290 -5.34 -20.70 10.56
C VAL A 290 -6.69 -19.99 10.55
N ILE A 291 -7.59 -20.34 9.62
CA ILE A 291 -8.95 -19.78 9.56
C ILE A 291 -9.63 -19.93 10.92
N LYS A 292 -9.66 -21.15 11.47
CA LYS A 292 -10.32 -21.41 12.76
C LYS A 292 -9.71 -20.60 13.91
N ARG A 293 -8.37 -20.49 13.97
CA ARG A 293 -7.70 -19.72 15.01
C ARG A 293 -7.95 -18.23 14.89
N VAL A 294 -7.88 -17.67 13.67
CA VAL A 294 -8.13 -16.24 13.45
C VAL A 294 -9.60 -15.89 13.76
N LEU A 295 -10.55 -16.75 13.35
CA LEU A 295 -11.95 -16.59 13.71
C LEU A 295 -12.12 -16.61 15.23
N LEU A 296 -11.56 -17.61 15.93
CA LEU A 296 -11.73 -17.75 17.37
C LEU A 296 -11.15 -16.55 18.15
N ILE A 297 -9.92 -16.13 17.78
CA ILE A 297 -9.24 -15.03 18.48
C ILE A 297 -9.86 -13.68 18.09
N GLY A 298 -10.25 -13.51 16.82
CA GLY A 298 -10.79 -12.25 16.31
C GLY A 298 -12.24 -12.00 16.71
N THR A 299 -13.06 -13.04 16.96
CA THR A 299 -14.48 -12.85 17.24
C THR A 299 -14.73 -11.95 18.46
N ALA A 300 -14.03 -12.16 19.56
CA ALA A 300 -14.26 -11.37 20.78
C ALA A 300 -13.94 -9.87 20.59
N PRO A 301 -12.76 -9.46 20.09
CA PRO A 301 -12.47 -8.04 19.90
C PRO A 301 -13.37 -7.39 18.83
N PHE A 302 -13.68 -8.08 17.72
CA PHE A 302 -14.56 -7.52 16.69
C PHE A 302 -16.02 -7.44 17.15
N ALA A 303 -16.52 -8.41 17.94
CA ALA A 303 -17.83 -8.31 18.55
C ALA A 303 -17.89 -7.15 19.55
N LEU A 304 -16.84 -6.94 20.34
CA LEU A 304 -16.74 -5.80 21.23
C LEU A 304 -16.81 -4.48 20.47
N ILE A 305 -16.03 -4.33 19.40
CA ILE A 305 -16.06 -3.14 18.53
C ILE A 305 -17.48 -2.96 17.94
N TYR A 306 -18.07 -4.01 17.39
CA TYR A 306 -19.41 -3.97 16.80
C TYR A 306 -20.46 -3.41 17.76
N VAL A 307 -20.41 -3.83 19.02
CA VAL A 307 -21.37 -3.39 20.05
C VAL A 307 -21.01 -2.00 20.56
N SER A 308 -19.73 -1.73 20.85
CA SER A 308 -19.30 -0.52 21.55
C SER A 308 -19.08 0.69 20.62
N ALA A 309 -18.84 0.51 19.33
CA ALA A 309 -18.46 1.61 18.42
C ALA A 309 -19.42 2.82 18.46
N PRO A 310 -20.77 2.67 18.45
CA PRO A 310 -21.67 3.81 18.41
C PRO A 310 -21.58 4.74 19.62
N TRP A 311 -21.22 4.24 20.79
CA TRP A 311 -21.03 5.07 21.98
C TRP A 311 -19.53 5.39 22.23
N LEU A 312 -18.63 4.54 21.77
CA LEU A 312 -17.19 4.73 21.95
C LEU A 312 -16.66 5.89 21.08
N PHE A 313 -17.12 6.02 19.83
CA PHE A 313 -16.66 7.07 18.93
C PHE A 313 -17.01 8.49 19.44
N PRO A 314 -18.24 8.81 19.81
CA PRO A 314 -18.54 10.12 20.37
C PRO A 314 -17.82 10.37 21.70
N LEU A 315 -17.56 9.35 22.51
CA LEU A 315 -16.78 9.48 23.76
C LEU A 315 -15.32 9.85 23.48
N LEU A 316 -14.67 9.19 22.53
CA LEU A 316 -13.25 9.40 22.23
C LEU A 316 -13.00 10.67 21.41
N PHE A 317 -13.80 10.89 20.37
CA PHE A 317 -13.58 11.94 19.38
C PHE A 317 -14.48 13.18 19.55
N GLY A 318 -15.56 13.07 20.32
CA GLY A 318 -16.56 14.12 20.52
C GLY A 318 -17.90 13.80 19.87
N SER A 319 -18.98 14.45 20.33
CA SER A 319 -20.35 14.18 19.90
C SER A 319 -20.60 14.35 18.40
N GLN A 320 -19.83 15.19 17.73
CA GLN A 320 -19.91 15.37 16.28
C GLN A 320 -19.54 14.09 15.48
N TRP A 321 -18.91 13.06 16.11
CA TRP A 321 -18.47 11.82 15.47
C TRP A 321 -19.40 10.63 15.74
N THR A 322 -20.66 10.89 16.07
CA THR A 322 -21.64 9.84 16.37
C THR A 322 -21.86 8.89 15.19
N GLU A 323 -22.06 9.43 13.97
CA GLU A 323 -22.23 8.60 12.76
C GLU A 323 -21.00 7.73 12.45
N SER A 324 -19.79 8.18 12.84
CA SER A 324 -18.58 7.35 12.68
C SER A 324 -18.66 6.03 13.44
N GLY A 325 -19.33 6.04 14.61
CA GLY A 325 -19.59 4.82 15.38
C GLY A 325 -20.52 3.86 14.63
N ASP A 326 -21.54 4.38 13.96
CA ASP A 326 -22.47 3.57 13.15
C ASP A 326 -21.79 3.03 11.88
N PHE A 327 -20.96 3.84 11.21
CA PHE A 327 -20.11 3.38 10.09
C PHE A 327 -19.12 2.32 10.57
N ALA A 328 -18.49 2.50 11.73
CA ALA A 328 -17.58 1.51 12.29
C ALA A 328 -18.27 0.18 12.54
N ARG A 329 -19.50 0.21 13.11
CA ARG A 329 -20.34 -0.98 13.27
C ARG A 329 -20.63 -1.63 11.92
N ALA A 330 -21.03 -0.87 10.91
CA ALA A 330 -21.34 -1.38 9.57
C ALA A 330 -20.13 -2.02 8.86
N LEU A 331 -18.92 -1.49 9.07
CA LEU A 331 -17.68 -1.96 8.47
C LEU A 331 -17.04 -3.15 9.21
N THR A 332 -17.35 -3.31 10.50
CA THR A 332 -16.73 -4.32 11.38
C THR A 332 -16.83 -5.75 10.83
N PRO A 333 -17.99 -6.26 10.34
CA PRO A 333 -18.09 -7.61 9.80
C PRO A 333 -17.18 -7.81 8.58
N TRP A 334 -17.14 -6.86 7.65
CA TRP A 334 -16.26 -6.90 6.50
C TRP A 334 -14.78 -6.99 6.90
N LEU A 335 -14.33 -6.09 7.79
CA LEU A 335 -12.94 -6.04 8.22
C LEU A 335 -12.56 -7.29 9.05
N PHE A 336 -13.50 -7.88 9.77
CA PHE A 336 -13.27 -9.16 10.46
C PHE A 336 -12.99 -10.30 9.47
N ILE A 337 -13.80 -10.45 8.42
CA ILE A 337 -13.54 -11.46 7.40
C ILE A 337 -12.29 -11.13 6.60
N LEU A 338 -11.99 -9.86 6.37
CA LEU A 338 -10.74 -9.42 5.74
C LEU A 338 -9.50 -9.84 6.55
N LEU A 339 -9.57 -9.80 7.90
CA LEU A 339 -8.50 -10.30 8.76
C LEU A 339 -8.23 -11.80 8.53
N VAL A 340 -9.27 -12.58 8.30
CA VAL A 340 -9.17 -14.03 8.03
C VAL A 340 -8.56 -14.29 6.65
N THR A 341 -8.98 -13.53 5.65
CA THR A 341 -8.64 -13.79 4.24
C THR A 341 -7.32 -13.18 3.80
N SER A 342 -6.88 -12.09 4.42
CA SER A 342 -5.65 -11.38 4.04
C SER A 342 -4.40 -12.29 4.00
N PRO A 343 -4.12 -13.16 4.98
CA PRO A 343 -2.99 -14.09 4.89
C PRO A 343 -3.15 -15.13 3.78
N LEU A 344 -4.40 -15.51 3.46
CA LEU A 344 -4.69 -16.57 2.49
C LEU A 344 -4.36 -16.17 1.05
N SER A 345 -4.24 -14.86 0.75
CA SER A 345 -3.85 -14.39 -0.59
C SER A 345 -2.51 -14.96 -1.05
N ASN A 346 -1.58 -15.19 -0.12
CA ASN A 346 -0.28 -15.77 -0.41
C ASN A 346 -0.36 -17.27 -0.82
N LEU A 347 -1.42 -17.97 -0.45
CA LEU A 347 -1.65 -19.36 -0.82
C LEU A 347 -1.74 -19.52 -2.34
N PHE A 348 -2.44 -18.59 -3.03
CA PHE A 348 -2.63 -18.66 -4.48
C PHE A 348 -1.32 -18.50 -5.27
N VAL A 349 -0.32 -17.85 -4.68
CA VAL A 349 1.03 -17.78 -5.25
C VAL A 349 1.75 -19.11 -5.11
N VAL A 350 1.67 -19.75 -3.94
CA VAL A 350 2.34 -21.04 -3.65
C VAL A 350 1.68 -22.19 -4.40
N THR A 351 0.35 -22.17 -4.57
CA THR A 351 -0.41 -23.20 -5.28
C THR A 351 -0.47 -23.00 -6.80
N GLU A 352 0.11 -21.89 -7.32
CA GLU A 352 0.13 -21.51 -8.74
C GLU A 352 -1.26 -21.21 -9.33
N ASN A 353 -2.25 -20.90 -8.50
CA ASN A 353 -3.62 -20.55 -8.90
C ASN A 353 -3.81 -19.02 -8.98
N GLN A 354 -2.89 -18.32 -9.66
CA GLN A 354 -2.92 -16.84 -9.75
C GLN A 354 -4.09 -16.33 -10.59
N ASP A 355 -4.58 -17.13 -11.53
CA ASP A 355 -5.75 -16.80 -12.37
C ASP A 355 -7.01 -16.62 -11.52
N TRP A 356 -7.21 -17.49 -10.54
CA TRP A 356 -8.34 -17.38 -9.61
C TRP A 356 -8.25 -16.08 -8.79
N MET A 357 -7.04 -15.73 -8.36
CA MET A 357 -6.82 -14.51 -7.62
C MET A 357 -7.06 -13.25 -8.47
N LEU A 358 -6.76 -13.31 -9.77
CA LEU A 358 -7.04 -12.22 -10.70
C LEU A 358 -8.56 -11.99 -10.82
N VAL A 359 -9.34 -13.05 -11.08
CA VAL A 359 -10.81 -12.96 -11.16
C VAL A 359 -11.39 -12.42 -9.85
N PHE A 360 -10.93 -12.97 -8.72
CA PHE A 360 -11.32 -12.46 -7.40
C PHE A 360 -11.03 -10.97 -7.25
N SER A 361 -9.83 -10.52 -7.61
CA SER A 361 -9.43 -9.11 -7.49
C SER A 361 -10.30 -8.17 -8.32
N VAL A 362 -10.70 -8.59 -9.51
CA VAL A 362 -11.61 -7.82 -10.36
C VAL A 362 -12.99 -7.70 -9.70
N VAL A 363 -13.56 -8.80 -9.21
CA VAL A 363 -14.86 -8.80 -8.51
C VAL A 363 -14.78 -7.96 -7.24
N TYR A 364 -13.72 -8.15 -6.46
CA TYR A 364 -13.47 -7.43 -5.19
C TYR A 364 -13.27 -5.92 -5.39
N ALA A 365 -12.84 -5.48 -6.57
CA ALA A 365 -12.71 -4.08 -6.93
C ALA A 365 -14.00 -3.51 -7.54
N ALA A 366 -14.61 -4.20 -8.49
CA ALA A 366 -15.72 -3.69 -9.27
C ALA A 366 -17.04 -3.63 -8.47
N VAL A 367 -17.33 -4.68 -7.70
CA VAL A 367 -18.63 -4.80 -7.00
C VAL A 367 -18.86 -3.69 -5.97
N PRO A 368 -17.93 -3.35 -5.06
CA PRO A 368 -18.15 -2.28 -4.10
C PRO A 368 -18.30 -0.91 -4.76
N LEU A 369 -17.55 -0.63 -5.83
CA LEU A 369 -17.65 0.63 -6.56
C LEU A 369 -18.98 0.74 -7.31
N ALA A 370 -19.40 -0.34 -7.97
CA ALA A 370 -20.69 -0.40 -8.66
C ALA A 370 -21.86 -0.25 -7.65
N TRP A 371 -21.79 -0.94 -6.50
CA TRP A 371 -22.80 -0.81 -5.47
C TRP A 371 -22.92 0.62 -4.94
N LEU A 372 -21.80 1.25 -4.58
CA LEU A 372 -21.79 2.64 -4.09
C LEU A 372 -22.29 3.64 -5.14
N TRP A 373 -22.02 3.39 -6.44
CA TRP A 373 -22.46 4.23 -7.52
C TRP A 373 -23.98 4.11 -7.79
N LEU A 374 -24.53 2.91 -7.70
CA LEU A 374 -25.90 2.59 -8.08
C LEU A 374 -26.89 2.62 -6.90
N SER A 375 -26.39 2.68 -5.65
CA SER A 375 -27.25 2.57 -4.48
C SER A 375 -28.20 3.77 -4.34
N PRO A 376 -29.53 3.52 -4.24
CA PRO A 376 -30.52 4.57 -4.02
C PRO A 376 -30.76 4.89 -2.54
N TYR A 377 -30.06 4.19 -1.63
CA TYR A 377 -30.30 4.27 -0.19
C TYR A 377 -29.46 5.35 0.49
N SER A 378 -29.77 5.64 1.75
CA SER A 378 -28.91 6.47 2.60
C SER A 378 -27.52 5.87 2.71
N LEU A 379 -26.49 6.70 2.92
CA LEU A 379 -25.12 6.24 2.97
C LEU A 379 -24.87 5.17 4.05
N LEU A 380 -25.52 5.31 5.21
CA LEU A 380 -25.37 4.33 6.28
C LEU A 380 -25.95 2.96 5.87
N THR A 381 -27.16 2.93 5.30
CA THR A 381 -27.76 1.70 4.77
C THR A 381 -26.89 1.10 3.65
N THR A 382 -26.41 1.94 2.73
CA THR A 382 -25.51 1.56 1.65
C THR A 382 -24.23 0.93 2.20
N THR A 383 -23.69 1.44 3.32
CA THR A 383 -22.49 0.90 3.97
C THR A 383 -22.75 -0.45 4.65
N TYR A 384 -23.91 -0.65 5.29
CA TYR A 384 -24.28 -1.96 5.84
C TYR A 384 -24.39 -3.03 4.75
N VAL A 385 -25.08 -2.70 3.65
CA VAL A 385 -25.22 -3.62 2.52
C VAL A 385 -23.84 -3.86 1.86
N LEU A 386 -23.01 -2.82 1.71
CA LEU A 386 -21.64 -2.96 1.24
C LEU A 386 -20.86 -3.93 2.14
N GLY A 387 -20.94 -3.77 3.46
CA GLY A 387 -20.30 -4.67 4.41
C GLY A 387 -20.74 -6.13 4.23
N ALA A 388 -22.04 -6.37 4.03
CA ALA A 388 -22.59 -7.69 3.77
C ALA A 388 -22.09 -8.26 2.42
N ILE A 389 -22.12 -7.48 1.35
CA ILE A 389 -21.58 -7.87 0.02
C ILE A 389 -20.12 -8.27 0.13
N MET A 390 -19.31 -7.44 0.81
CA MET A 390 -17.89 -7.70 0.98
C MET A 390 -17.61 -8.95 1.83
N CYS A 391 -18.43 -9.22 2.86
CA CYS A 391 -18.37 -10.48 3.60
C CYS A 391 -18.61 -11.68 2.68
N VAL A 392 -19.64 -11.64 1.82
CA VAL A 392 -19.96 -12.74 0.91
C VAL A 392 -18.79 -12.98 -0.07
N ILE A 393 -18.23 -11.93 -0.67
CA ILE A 393 -17.10 -12.04 -1.58
C ILE A 393 -15.87 -12.65 -0.87
N LEU A 394 -15.56 -12.20 0.35
CA LEU A 394 -14.41 -12.69 1.12
C LEU A 394 -14.62 -14.13 1.62
N VAL A 395 -15.85 -14.51 1.97
CA VAL A 395 -16.19 -15.92 2.25
C VAL A 395 -15.96 -16.77 1.01
N GLY A 396 -16.34 -16.28 -0.19
CA GLY A 396 -15.99 -16.92 -1.46
C GLY A 396 -14.48 -17.13 -1.60
N MET A 397 -13.65 -16.16 -1.21
CA MET A 397 -12.18 -16.31 -1.19
C MET A 397 -11.72 -17.42 -0.24
N THR A 398 -12.34 -17.59 0.93
CA THR A 398 -11.99 -18.70 1.84
C THR A 398 -12.31 -20.06 1.24
N VAL A 399 -13.42 -20.18 0.50
CA VAL A 399 -13.78 -21.39 -0.24
C VAL A 399 -12.76 -21.66 -1.36
N MET A 400 -12.40 -20.64 -2.14
CA MET A 400 -11.37 -20.76 -3.17
C MET A 400 -10.03 -21.19 -2.56
N ALA A 401 -9.64 -20.67 -1.40
CA ALA A 401 -8.42 -21.07 -0.71
C ALA A 401 -8.46 -22.53 -0.24
N ASP A 402 -9.59 -23.03 0.30
CA ASP A 402 -9.74 -24.46 0.66
C ASP A 402 -9.67 -25.37 -0.57
N LEU A 403 -10.26 -24.97 -1.71
CA LEU A 403 -10.18 -25.70 -2.97
C LEU A 403 -8.74 -25.72 -3.54
N ALA A 404 -8.04 -24.58 -3.55
CA ALA A 404 -6.65 -24.49 -3.99
C ALA A 404 -5.72 -25.34 -3.11
N ALA A 405 -5.93 -25.31 -1.79
CA ALA A 405 -5.19 -26.16 -0.85
C ALA A 405 -5.45 -27.64 -1.07
N ARG A 406 -6.72 -28.03 -1.37
CA ARG A 406 -7.10 -29.40 -1.71
C ARG A 406 -6.43 -29.87 -3.00
N GLY A 407 -6.40 -29.03 -4.03
CA GLY A 407 -5.73 -29.32 -5.29
C GLY A 407 -4.22 -29.50 -5.12
N PHE A 408 -3.59 -28.69 -4.26
CA PHE A 408 -2.18 -28.83 -3.92
C PHE A 408 -1.91 -30.15 -3.18
N ASP A 409 -2.72 -30.49 -2.19
CA ASP A 409 -2.57 -31.72 -1.40
C ASP A 409 -2.82 -33.02 -2.19
N ALA A 410 -3.57 -32.94 -3.31
CA ALA A 410 -3.81 -34.05 -4.20
C ALA A 410 -2.65 -34.29 -5.19
N ARG A 411 -1.65 -33.40 -5.25
CA ARG A 411 -0.45 -33.61 -6.10
C ARG A 411 0.37 -34.77 -5.56
N PRO A 412 0.93 -35.64 -6.40
CA PRO A 412 1.83 -36.66 -5.94
C PRO A 412 3.04 -36.05 -5.25
N PRO A 413 3.57 -36.66 -4.18
CA PRO A 413 4.78 -36.16 -3.54
C PRO A 413 5.89 -36.04 -4.58
N ARG A 414 6.57 -34.88 -4.60
CA ARG A 414 7.74 -34.68 -5.48
C ARG A 414 8.75 -35.79 -5.15
N SER A 415 9.00 -36.69 -6.11
CA SER A 415 10.07 -37.66 -5.97
C SER A 415 11.41 -36.92 -6.08
N GLU A 416 12.41 -37.34 -5.29
CA GLU A 416 13.79 -36.79 -5.36
C GLU A 416 14.38 -36.85 -6.79
N ALA A 417 13.89 -37.78 -7.64
CA ALA A 417 14.21 -37.85 -9.06
C ALA A 417 13.76 -36.59 -9.85
N ASN A 418 12.68 -35.93 -9.46
CA ASN A 418 12.21 -34.72 -10.13
C ASN A 418 12.93 -33.44 -9.63
N GLU A 419 13.49 -33.41 -8.42
CA GLU A 419 14.31 -32.29 -7.97
C GLU A 419 15.61 -32.18 -8.79
N GLY A 420 16.25 -33.32 -9.10
CA GLY A 420 17.42 -33.38 -9.99
C GLY A 420 17.11 -32.94 -11.42
N GLU A 421 15.92 -33.20 -11.93
CA GLU A 421 15.49 -32.77 -13.28
C GLU A 421 15.20 -31.26 -13.34
N TYR A 422 14.61 -30.67 -12.28
CA TYR A 422 14.38 -29.22 -12.18
C TYR A 422 15.66 -28.44 -11.89
N GLU A 423 16.60 -28.96 -11.08
CA GLU A 423 17.92 -28.38 -10.94
C GLU A 423 18.71 -28.48 -12.25
N ALA A 424 18.69 -29.63 -12.92
CA ALA A 424 19.30 -29.80 -14.24
C ALA A 424 18.65 -28.93 -15.32
N ALA A 425 17.33 -28.75 -15.31
CA ALA A 425 16.61 -27.84 -16.21
C ALA A 425 16.93 -26.35 -15.87
N GLY A 426 17.04 -26.02 -14.60
CA GLY A 426 17.46 -24.70 -14.14
C GLY A 426 18.93 -24.38 -14.46
N GLU A 427 19.81 -25.38 -14.38
CA GLU A 427 21.21 -25.26 -14.82
C GLU A 427 21.34 -25.21 -16.34
N ARG A 428 20.58 -25.98 -17.09
CA ARG A 428 20.51 -25.89 -18.56
C ARG A 428 19.97 -24.53 -19.02
N ALA A 429 18.96 -23.97 -18.34
CA ALA A 429 18.46 -22.63 -18.63
C ALA A 429 19.49 -21.55 -18.27
N ARG A 430 20.27 -21.73 -17.22
CA ARG A 430 21.40 -20.83 -16.85
C ARG A 430 22.59 -21.01 -17.81
N GLY A 431 22.89 -22.23 -18.22
CA GLY A 431 23.92 -22.56 -19.21
C GLY A 431 23.58 -22.03 -20.60
N ALA A 432 22.34 -22.15 -21.06
CA ALA A 432 21.87 -21.61 -22.32
C ALA A 432 21.89 -20.05 -22.37
N THR A 433 21.64 -19.40 -21.22
CA THR A 433 21.81 -17.95 -21.11
C THR A 433 23.28 -17.52 -21.06
N ALA A 434 24.17 -18.37 -20.57
CA ALA A 434 25.61 -18.11 -20.55
C ALA A 434 26.25 -18.38 -21.94
N GLN A 435 25.82 -19.42 -22.65
CA GLN A 435 26.27 -19.73 -24.01
C GLN A 435 25.74 -18.74 -25.05
N GLY A 436 24.48 -18.32 -24.95
CA GLY A 436 23.94 -17.24 -25.80
C GLY A 436 24.59 -15.86 -25.57
N ALA A 437 25.34 -15.69 -24.47
CA ALA A 437 26.16 -14.51 -24.22
C ALA A 437 27.61 -14.66 -24.73
N ALA A 438 28.07 -15.91 -24.97
CA ALA A 438 29.39 -16.21 -25.52
C ALA A 438 29.40 -16.28 -27.07
N ASP A 439 28.26 -16.65 -27.67
CA ASP A 439 28.08 -16.77 -29.13
C ASP A 439 27.58 -15.46 -29.83
N ALA A 440 27.63 -14.31 -29.13
CA ALA A 440 27.48 -13.03 -29.82
C ALA A 440 28.72 -12.79 -30.65
N PRO A 441 28.59 -12.61 -32.00
CA PRO A 441 29.75 -12.54 -32.89
C PRO A 441 30.59 -11.31 -32.54
N GLY A 442 31.79 -11.58 -32.01
CA GLY A 442 32.88 -10.62 -31.90
C GLY A 442 33.42 -10.39 -33.30
N GLY A 443 32.94 -9.32 -33.91
CA GLY A 443 33.45 -8.87 -35.20
C GLY A 443 34.61 -7.92 -35.04
N VAL A 444 35.64 -8.23 -35.80
CA VAL A 444 36.65 -7.38 -36.38
C VAL A 444 37.94 -7.17 -35.59
N GLY A 445 38.97 -7.80 -36.15
CA GLY A 445 40.35 -7.81 -35.74
C GLY A 445 41.01 -6.42 -35.71
N ALA A 446 41.87 -6.27 -34.73
CA ALA A 446 42.98 -5.34 -34.80
C ALA A 446 44.13 -6.05 -35.49
N ARG A 447 44.55 -5.56 -36.63
CA ARG A 447 45.82 -5.86 -37.24
C ARG A 447 46.90 -5.09 -36.50
N ASP A 448 47.88 -5.83 -36.04
CA ASP A 448 49.20 -5.30 -35.68
C ASP A 448 49.84 -4.69 -36.93
N GLU A 449 50.30 -3.48 -36.84
CA GLU A 449 51.38 -2.93 -37.68
C GLU A 449 52.39 -2.28 -36.74
N GLU A 450 53.52 -2.97 -36.61
CA GLU A 450 54.78 -2.38 -36.20
C GLU A 450 55.25 -1.43 -37.30
N GLY A 451 55.78 -0.27 -36.87
CA GLY A 451 56.48 0.68 -37.73
C GLY A 451 56.76 1.99 -36.98
#